data_a9ead6a816418a5d5ae9dbf4264a5378
#
_entry.id   a9ead6a816418a5d5ae9dbf4264a5378
#
_cell.length_a   1.000
_cell.length_b   1.000
_cell.length_c   1.000
_cell.angle_alpha   90.00
_cell.angle_beta   90.00
_cell.angle_gamma   90.00
#
_symmetry.space_group_name_H-M   'P 1'
#
loop_
_entity.id
_entity.type
_entity.pdbx_description
1 polymer ?
#
loop_
_entity_poly.entity_id
_entity_poly.type
_entity_poly.pdbx_seq_one_letter_code
_entity_poly.pdbx_strand_id
1 'polypeptide(L)'
;MMKLTVYEKQLVAVLEDSFPGEETGPIVEQLIRMGVVDSMRCKIMVVREYVNGLVKGGQGKVDSMYIAAERFCCSYEYVRKCMYYYKDVNLV
;
A
#
# COMPACT_ATOMS: atom_id res chain seq x y z
N MET A 1 -18.30 -12.17 8.04
CA MET A 1 -16.93 -11.69 8.24
C MET A 1 -16.50 -10.86 7.03
N MET A 2 -15.99 -9.66 7.28
CA MET A 2 -15.60 -8.76 6.19
C MET A 2 -14.29 -9.21 5.57
N LYS A 3 -14.29 -9.34 4.24
CA LYS A 3 -13.07 -9.65 3.49
C LYS A 3 -12.22 -8.39 3.35
N LEU A 4 -10.93 -8.53 3.54
CA LEU A 4 -10.01 -7.43 3.30
C LEU A 4 -9.84 -7.22 1.79
N THR A 5 -9.75 -5.97 1.36
CA THR A 5 -9.45 -5.63 -0.03
C THR A 5 -7.99 -5.93 -0.32
N VAL A 6 -7.62 -5.91 -1.60
CA VAL A 6 -6.22 -6.11 -2.00
C VAL A 6 -5.31 -5.05 -1.38
N TYR A 7 -5.81 -3.82 -1.26
CA TYR A 7 -5.07 -2.72 -0.64
C TYR A 7 -4.88 -2.96 0.86
N GLU A 8 -5.92 -3.40 1.53
CA GLU A 8 -5.87 -3.67 2.97
C GLU A 8 -4.95 -4.84 3.29
N LYS A 9 -4.98 -5.88 2.47
CA LYS A 9 -4.04 -7.01 2.61
C LYS A 9 -2.59 -6.54 2.44
N GLN A 10 -2.35 -5.66 1.49
CA GLN A 10 -1.01 -5.11 1.28
C GLN A 10 -0.60 -4.20 2.44
N LEU A 11 -1.54 -3.46 3.03
CA LEU A 11 -1.27 -2.66 4.22
C LEU A 11 -0.78 -3.54 5.37
N VAL A 12 -1.46 -4.66 5.61
CA VAL A 12 -1.05 -5.61 6.65
C VAL A 12 0.38 -6.07 6.39
N ALA A 13 0.68 -6.47 5.14
CA ALA A 13 2.02 -6.95 4.78
C ALA A 13 3.09 -5.89 4.98
N VAL A 14 2.82 -4.65 4.56
CA VAL A 14 3.76 -3.54 4.72
C VAL A 14 4.05 -3.26 6.18
N LEU A 15 3.01 -3.25 7.01
CA LEU A 15 3.18 -2.96 8.43
C LEU A 15 3.84 -4.11 9.18
N GLU A 16 3.58 -5.34 8.79
CA GLU A 16 4.28 -6.49 9.35
C GLU A 16 5.78 -6.44 9.06
N ASP A 17 6.12 -5.98 7.85
CA ASP A 17 7.52 -5.83 7.44
C ASP A 17 8.21 -4.70 8.18
N SER A 18 7.50 -3.57 8.34
CA SER A 18 8.06 -2.37 8.99
C SER A 18 8.10 -2.47 10.51
N PHE A 19 7.18 -3.21 11.10
CA PHE A 19 7.03 -3.38 12.54
C PHE A 19 6.90 -4.88 12.84
N PRO A 20 7.99 -5.63 12.73
CA PRO A 20 7.93 -7.08 12.91
C PRO A 20 7.49 -7.48 14.31
N GLY A 21 6.63 -8.50 14.37
CA GLY A 21 6.08 -9.01 15.61
C GLY A 21 4.87 -9.85 15.30
N GLU A 22 4.61 -10.86 16.12
CA GLU A 22 3.50 -11.80 15.88
C GLU A 22 2.14 -11.12 15.95
N GLU A 23 2.03 -10.01 16.65
CA GLU A 23 0.75 -9.32 16.89
C GLU A 23 0.46 -8.20 15.89
N THR A 24 1.44 -7.79 15.08
CA THR A 24 1.27 -6.67 14.16
C THR A 24 0.14 -6.93 13.16
N GLY A 25 0.17 -8.06 12.48
CA GLY A 25 -0.86 -8.41 11.51
C GLY A 25 -2.26 -8.42 12.10
N PRO A 26 -2.49 -9.18 13.19
CA PRO A 26 -3.81 -9.21 13.83
C PRO A 26 -4.30 -7.83 14.31
N ILE A 27 -3.41 -7.02 14.85
CA ILE A 27 -3.75 -5.67 15.31
C ILE A 27 -4.19 -4.80 14.12
N VAL A 28 -3.43 -4.81 13.03
CA VAL A 28 -3.78 -4.03 11.84
C VAL A 28 -5.12 -4.47 11.27
N GLU A 29 -5.36 -5.77 11.16
CA GLU A 29 -6.64 -6.29 10.69
C GLU A 29 -7.79 -5.82 11.57
N GLN A 30 -7.60 -5.82 12.88
CA GLN A 30 -8.62 -5.36 13.82
C GLN A 30 -8.93 -3.87 13.62
N LEU A 31 -7.90 -3.05 13.42
CA LEU A 31 -8.08 -1.62 13.17
C LEU A 31 -8.85 -1.38 11.87
N ILE A 32 -8.55 -2.16 10.83
CA ILE A 32 -9.28 -2.07 9.56
C ILE A 32 -10.76 -2.40 9.78
N ARG A 33 -11.04 -3.47 10.50
CA ARG A 33 -12.42 -3.91 10.76
C ARG A 33 -13.19 -2.92 11.63
N MET A 34 -12.50 -2.21 12.48
CA MET A 34 -13.12 -1.17 13.32
C MET A 34 -13.42 0.11 12.53
N GLY A 35 -12.93 0.21 11.30
CA GLY A 35 -13.20 1.37 10.46
C GLY A 35 -12.33 2.58 10.80
N VAL A 36 -11.25 2.41 11.53
CA VAL A 36 -10.36 3.53 11.87
C VAL A 36 -9.28 3.78 10.83
N VAL A 37 -9.18 2.91 9.83
CA VAL A 37 -8.24 3.09 8.74
C VAL A 37 -8.92 3.82 7.59
N ASP A 38 -8.36 4.96 7.18
CA ASP A 38 -8.85 5.71 6.04
C ASP A 38 -8.57 4.94 4.75
N SER A 39 -9.62 4.52 4.08
CA SER A 39 -9.53 3.68 2.88
C SER A 39 -8.74 4.35 1.76
N MET A 40 -8.97 5.63 1.53
CA MET A 40 -8.29 6.36 0.47
C MET A 40 -6.80 6.54 0.77
N ARG A 41 -6.47 6.96 1.98
CA ARG A 41 -5.07 7.13 2.39
C ARG A 41 -4.34 5.79 2.42
N CYS A 42 -5.03 4.72 2.81
CA CYS A 42 -4.49 3.38 2.77
C CYS A 42 -4.06 3.00 1.35
N LYS A 43 -4.93 3.22 0.36
CA LYS A 43 -4.63 2.92 -1.04
C LYS A 43 -3.41 3.70 -1.53
N ILE A 44 -3.37 4.99 -1.24
CA ILE A 44 -2.27 5.85 -1.67
C ILE A 44 -0.95 5.38 -1.07
N MET A 45 -0.93 5.15 0.22
CA MET A 45 0.28 4.72 0.94
C MET A 45 0.78 3.38 0.42
N VAL A 46 -0.12 2.42 0.25
CA VAL A 46 0.19 1.07 -0.19
C VAL A 46 0.78 1.08 -1.61
N VAL A 47 0.19 1.85 -2.51
CA VAL A 47 0.70 1.96 -3.88
C VAL A 47 2.10 2.58 -3.88
N ARG A 48 2.31 3.65 -3.11
CA ARG A 48 3.62 4.29 -3.02
C ARG A 48 4.69 3.34 -2.49
N GLU A 49 4.38 2.63 -1.41
CA GLU A 49 5.34 1.69 -0.82
C GLU A 49 5.67 0.54 -1.78
N TYR A 50 4.69 0.07 -2.51
CA TYR A 50 4.91 -0.99 -3.50
C TYR A 50 5.85 -0.52 -4.61
N VAL A 51 5.60 0.66 -5.19
CA VAL A 51 6.45 1.22 -6.23
C VAL A 51 7.87 1.47 -5.70
N ASN A 52 7.98 2.08 -4.52
CA ASN A 52 9.28 2.36 -3.91
C ASN A 52 10.07 1.08 -3.64
N GLY A 53 9.39 0.01 -3.23
CA GLY A 53 10.02 -1.29 -3.02
C GLY A 53 10.60 -1.87 -4.31
N LEU A 54 9.86 -1.76 -5.41
CA LEU A 54 10.35 -2.23 -6.71
C LEU A 54 11.56 -1.41 -7.18
N VAL A 55 11.52 -0.10 -7.00
CA VAL A 55 12.64 0.78 -7.36
C VAL A 55 13.88 0.43 -6.54
N LYS A 56 13.72 0.21 -5.25
CA LYS A 56 14.82 -0.21 -4.37
C LYS A 56 15.41 -1.55 -4.80
N GLY A 57 14.57 -2.42 -5.37
CA GLY A 57 15.00 -3.72 -5.88
C GLY A 57 15.68 -3.67 -7.24
N GLY A 58 15.82 -2.49 -7.83
CA GLY A 58 16.51 -2.31 -9.10
C GLY A 58 15.63 -2.08 -10.31
N GLN A 59 14.31 -2.07 -10.16
CA GLN A 59 13.40 -1.79 -11.26
C GLN A 59 13.40 -0.31 -11.61
N GLY A 60 13.21 0.02 -12.89
CA GLY A 60 13.03 1.39 -13.31
C GLY A 60 11.74 1.96 -12.74
N LYS A 61 11.70 3.28 -12.51
CA LYS A 61 10.55 3.91 -11.88
C LYS A 61 9.27 3.79 -12.70
N VAL A 62 9.35 4.04 -14.01
CA VAL A 62 8.17 3.94 -14.89
C VAL A 62 7.67 2.50 -14.95
N ASP A 63 8.59 1.55 -15.13
CA ASP A 63 8.24 0.13 -15.15
C ASP A 63 7.61 -0.30 -13.83
N SER A 64 8.13 0.17 -12.70
CA SER A 64 7.60 -0.12 -11.39
C SER A 64 6.17 0.38 -11.25
N MET A 65 5.87 1.56 -11.80
CA MET A 65 4.53 2.14 -11.77
C MET A 65 3.54 1.32 -12.61
N TYR A 66 3.96 0.82 -13.77
CA TYR A 66 3.13 -0.06 -14.59
C TYR A 66 2.87 -1.39 -13.88
N ILE A 67 3.90 -1.94 -13.24
CA ILE A 67 3.76 -3.18 -12.45
C ILE A 67 2.76 -2.97 -11.33
N ALA A 68 2.84 -1.84 -10.64
CA ALA A 68 1.90 -1.52 -9.56
C ALA A 68 0.47 -1.38 -10.06
N ALA A 69 0.28 -0.72 -11.21
CA ALA A 69 -1.04 -0.58 -11.82
C ALA A 69 -1.67 -1.95 -12.10
N GLU A 70 -0.89 -2.86 -12.63
CA GLU A 70 -1.34 -4.23 -12.88
C GLU A 70 -1.63 -4.96 -11.57
N ARG A 71 -0.74 -4.85 -10.59
CA ARG A 71 -0.89 -5.53 -9.28
C ARG A 71 -2.17 -5.13 -8.56
N PHE A 72 -2.54 -3.86 -8.63
CA PHE A 72 -3.70 -3.33 -7.92
C PHE A 72 -4.92 -3.15 -8.82
N CYS A 73 -4.85 -3.58 -10.07
CA CYS A 73 -5.94 -3.48 -11.04
C CYS A 73 -6.45 -2.04 -11.16
N CYS A 74 -5.54 -1.10 -11.26
CA CYS A 74 -5.87 0.31 -11.42
C CYS A 74 -5.10 0.91 -12.60
N SER A 75 -5.41 2.16 -12.94
CA SER A 75 -4.76 2.82 -14.07
C SER A 75 -3.35 3.30 -13.69
N TYR A 76 -2.49 3.40 -14.69
CA TYR A 76 -1.18 4.03 -14.51
C TYR A 76 -1.33 5.45 -13.99
N GLU A 77 -2.32 6.19 -14.47
CA GLU A 77 -2.57 7.57 -14.04
C GLU A 77 -2.88 7.64 -12.54
N TYR A 78 -3.62 6.68 -12.01
CA TYR A 78 -3.89 6.61 -10.58
C TYR A 78 -2.60 6.38 -9.78
N VAL A 79 -1.74 5.45 -10.26
CA VAL A 79 -0.45 5.20 -9.63
C VAL A 79 0.40 6.46 -9.64
N ARG A 80 0.42 7.17 -10.77
CA ARG A 80 1.16 8.42 -10.90
C ARG A 80 0.69 9.46 -9.89
N LYS A 81 -0.62 9.56 -9.69
CA LYS A 81 -1.18 10.47 -8.68
C LYS A 81 -0.76 10.07 -7.26
N CYS A 82 -0.77 8.78 -6.96
CA CYS A 82 -0.31 8.29 -5.66
C CYS A 82 1.15 8.67 -5.41
N MET A 83 1.98 8.65 -6.44
CA MET A 83 3.41 8.96 -6.30
C MET A 83 3.68 10.45 -6.17
N TYR A 84 2.92 11.30 -6.85
CA TYR A 84 3.28 12.71 -7.00
C TYR A 84 2.29 13.72 -6.43
N TYR A 85 1.00 13.37 -6.36
CA TYR A 85 -0.02 14.30 -5.86
C TYR A 85 -0.19 14.24 -4.34
N TYR A 86 -0.15 13.05 -3.77
CA TYR A 86 -0.45 12.84 -2.35
C TYR A 86 0.83 12.65 -1.56
N LYS A 87 1.70 13.66 -1.60
CA LYS A 87 3.05 13.58 -1.00
C LYS A 87 3.04 13.48 0.52
N ASP A 88 1.94 13.85 1.15
CA ASP A 88 1.80 13.81 2.61
C ASP A 88 1.42 12.42 3.14
N VAL A 89 1.11 11.48 2.26
CA VAL A 89 0.73 10.13 2.65
C VAL A 89 1.95 9.23 2.61
N ASN A 90 2.59 9.04 3.74
CA ASN A 90 3.81 8.24 3.86
C ASN A 90 3.71 7.32 5.07
N LEU A 91 4.52 6.26 5.05
CA LEU A 91 4.61 5.31 6.16
C LEU A 91 5.23 5.96 7.39
N VAL A 92 6.14 6.88 7.18
CA VAL A 92 6.83 7.59 8.26
C VAL A 92 6.77 9.09 8.06
#